data_2a47256145d45cbf2373f3550bcba657
#
_entry.id   2a47256145d45cbf2373f3550bcba657
#
_cell.length_a   1.000
_cell.length_b   1.000
_cell.length_c   1.000
_cell.angle_alpha   90.00
_cell.angle_beta   90.00
_cell.angle_gamma   90.00
#
_symmetry.space_group_name_H-M   'P 1'
#
loop_
_entity.id
_entity.type
_entity.pdbx_description
1 polymer ?
#
loop_
_entity_poly.entity_id
_entity_poly.type
_entity_poly.pdbx_seq_one_letter_code
_entity_poly.pdbx_strand_id
1 'polypeptide(L)'
;MPIIENSEFENKVVVITGAGNGLGRAHAIEYAKRGAKVVINDLGGNVDGGGAGDAADAVVAELAEMGCEAVANKASVSDPEGAESIIQTAIDAFGRIDILVNNAGILRDRSFKKMTLADWDLVLQVHLSGTAYVTRAAWPHMNAQGYGRVVLTSSSSGIYGNFGQANYGAAKMGMLGLMNVLALEGAKNNVRVNTLAPAAATRMIATIPGREIDPENPPETSAPKLVSPAVLLMTSEQAPNGVVINAGGGRFYRAQVFVNESVDL
;
A
#
# COMPACT_ATOMS: atom_id res chain seq x y z
N MET A 1 8.43 5.97 20.72
CA MET A 1 8.55 5.90 19.25
C MET A 1 9.63 6.89 18.84
N PRO A 2 10.54 6.55 17.94
CA PRO A 2 11.45 7.54 17.38
C PRO A 2 10.63 8.67 16.76
N ILE A 3 11.02 9.91 16.99
CA ILE A 3 10.44 11.08 16.35
C ILE A 3 10.96 11.04 14.91
N ILE A 4 10.07 10.87 13.93
CA ILE A 4 10.43 10.98 12.51
C ILE A 4 10.57 12.47 12.24
N GLU A 5 11.79 12.92 12.00
CA GLU A 5 12.06 14.31 11.68
C GLU A 5 11.42 14.63 10.30
N ASN A 6 10.85 15.82 10.17
CA ASN A 6 10.20 16.24 8.92
C ASN A 6 11.16 16.24 7.74
N SER A 7 12.46 16.50 7.95
CA SER A 7 13.50 16.49 6.93
C SER A 7 13.89 15.10 6.40
N GLU A 8 13.47 14.02 7.07
CA GLU A 8 13.90 12.65 6.72
C GLU A 8 13.42 12.20 5.31
N PHE A 9 12.31 12.75 4.84
CA PHE A 9 11.74 12.44 3.53
C PHE A 9 12.03 13.52 2.47
N GLU A 10 12.78 14.55 2.82
CA GLU A 10 13.14 15.62 1.89
C GLU A 10 13.88 15.07 0.68
N ASN A 11 13.38 15.40 -0.52
CA ASN A 11 13.87 14.91 -1.81
C ASN A 11 13.79 13.39 -2.04
N LYS A 12 13.18 12.60 -1.14
CA LYS A 12 12.89 11.18 -1.41
C LYS A 12 11.78 11.07 -2.46
N VAL A 13 11.93 10.12 -3.37
CA VAL A 13 10.91 9.82 -4.39
C VAL A 13 10.04 8.67 -3.93
N VAL A 14 8.75 8.94 -3.80
CA VAL A 14 7.75 8.02 -3.26
C VAL A 14 6.72 7.68 -4.34
N VAL A 15 6.54 6.41 -4.61
CA VAL A 15 5.47 5.90 -5.48
C VAL A 15 4.40 5.27 -4.60
N ILE A 16 3.13 5.68 -4.77
CA ILE A 16 2.01 5.14 -4.02
C ILE A 16 0.94 4.67 -5.00
N THR A 17 0.59 3.39 -4.96
CA THR A 17 -0.49 2.84 -5.80
C THR A 17 -1.84 2.94 -5.10
N GLY A 18 -2.92 3.17 -5.86
CA GLY A 18 -4.24 3.42 -5.30
C GLY A 18 -4.29 4.71 -4.46
N ALA A 19 -3.59 5.75 -4.91
CA ALA A 19 -3.36 6.98 -4.16
C ALA A 19 -4.36 8.10 -4.45
N GLY A 20 -5.36 7.87 -5.29
CA GLY A 20 -6.39 8.87 -5.61
C GLY A 20 -7.38 9.12 -4.47
N ASN A 21 -7.47 8.21 -3.49
CA ASN A 21 -8.45 8.32 -2.40
C ASN A 21 -7.95 7.64 -1.10
N GLY A 22 -8.69 7.84 -0.02
CA GLY A 22 -8.60 7.08 1.23
C GLY A 22 -7.19 7.02 1.83
N LEU A 23 -6.70 5.81 2.10
CA LEU A 23 -5.38 5.58 2.71
C LEU A 23 -4.24 6.09 1.81
N GLY A 24 -4.26 5.75 0.52
CA GLY A 24 -3.20 6.14 -0.41
C GLY A 24 -3.06 7.66 -0.53
N ARG A 25 -4.17 8.40 -0.66
CA ARG A 25 -4.17 9.86 -0.65
C ARG A 25 -3.65 10.42 0.68
N ALA A 26 -4.08 9.85 1.81
CA ALA A 26 -3.60 10.29 3.12
C ALA A 26 -2.08 10.09 3.28
N HIS A 27 -1.54 8.96 2.80
CA HIS A 27 -0.10 8.71 2.80
C HIS A 27 0.64 9.72 1.90
N ALA A 28 0.11 9.99 0.68
CA ALA A 28 0.70 10.95 -0.25
C ALA A 28 0.84 12.34 0.36
N ILE A 29 -0.22 12.84 1.01
CA ILE A 29 -0.22 14.12 1.72
C ILE A 29 0.84 14.15 2.82
N GLU A 30 0.97 13.07 3.60
CA GLU A 30 1.94 13.04 4.70
C GLU A 30 3.41 12.99 4.23
N TYR A 31 3.70 12.34 3.10
CA TYR A 31 5.01 12.40 2.46
C TYR A 31 5.30 13.78 1.85
N ALA A 32 4.35 14.34 1.12
CA ALA A 32 4.47 15.65 0.50
C ALA A 32 4.77 16.76 1.53
N LYS A 33 4.05 16.77 2.66
CA LYS A 33 4.31 17.69 3.79
C LYS A 33 5.73 17.59 4.35
N ARG A 34 6.45 16.50 4.09
CA ARG A 34 7.82 16.24 4.55
C ARG A 34 8.86 16.40 3.44
N GLY A 35 8.49 17.07 2.33
CA GLY A 35 9.39 17.41 1.23
C GLY A 35 9.68 16.25 0.28
N ALA A 36 8.91 15.17 0.32
CA ALA A 36 9.04 14.09 -0.66
C ALA A 36 8.42 14.49 -2.01
N LYS A 37 8.99 13.94 -3.09
CA LYS A 37 8.43 13.98 -4.44
C LYS A 37 7.56 12.75 -4.65
N VAL A 38 6.31 12.92 -5.08
CA VAL A 38 5.33 11.83 -5.03
C VAL A 38 4.78 11.48 -6.41
N VAL A 39 4.80 10.20 -6.74
CA VAL A 39 4.05 9.65 -7.87
C VAL A 39 2.71 9.11 -7.34
N ILE A 40 1.63 9.71 -7.79
CA ILE A 40 0.26 9.33 -7.47
C ILE A 40 -0.23 8.38 -8.56
N ASN A 41 -0.23 7.08 -8.27
CA ASN A 41 -0.85 6.12 -9.19
C ASN A 41 -2.26 5.78 -8.72
N ASP A 42 -3.23 5.97 -9.60
CA ASP A 42 -4.61 5.51 -9.42
C ASP A 42 -5.30 5.36 -10.77
N LEU A 43 -5.95 4.23 -11.00
CA LEU A 43 -6.76 4.01 -12.20
C LEU A 43 -8.03 4.89 -12.22
N GLY A 44 -8.43 5.42 -11.06
CA GLY A 44 -9.66 6.20 -10.91
C GLY A 44 -10.93 5.34 -10.91
N GLY A 45 -10.78 4.04 -10.72
CA GLY A 45 -11.90 3.09 -10.75
C GLY A 45 -12.72 3.06 -9.45
N ASN A 46 -13.80 2.30 -9.50
CA ASN A 46 -14.66 2.01 -8.36
C ASN A 46 -14.00 0.98 -7.41
N VAL A 47 -14.57 0.83 -6.22
CA VAL A 47 -14.09 -0.14 -5.21
C VAL A 47 -14.15 -1.59 -5.71
N ASP A 48 -15.04 -1.88 -6.64
CA ASP A 48 -15.20 -3.21 -7.26
C ASP A 48 -14.24 -3.48 -8.43
N GLY A 49 -13.40 -2.50 -8.80
CA GLY A 49 -12.40 -2.59 -9.87
C GLY A 49 -12.93 -2.16 -11.25
N GLY A 50 -14.16 -1.67 -11.36
CA GLY A 50 -14.71 -1.14 -12.60
C GLY A 50 -14.43 0.34 -12.80
N GLY A 51 -14.35 0.79 -14.09
CA GLY A 51 -14.20 2.19 -14.44
C GLY A 51 -12.76 2.71 -14.39
N ALA A 52 -12.62 3.98 -14.78
CA ALA A 52 -11.39 4.77 -14.72
C ALA A 52 -11.77 6.24 -14.51
N GLY A 53 -10.83 7.08 -14.07
CA GLY A 53 -11.11 8.49 -13.81
C GLY A 53 -9.86 9.32 -13.48
N ASP A 54 -10.09 10.53 -13.02
CA ASP A 54 -9.05 11.54 -12.81
C ASP A 54 -8.63 11.70 -11.33
N ALA A 55 -8.87 10.67 -10.52
CA ALA A 55 -8.56 10.72 -9.09
C ALA A 55 -7.06 10.98 -8.81
N ALA A 56 -6.16 10.44 -9.63
CA ALA A 56 -4.73 10.71 -9.51
C ALA A 56 -4.41 12.19 -9.77
N ASP A 57 -4.97 12.78 -10.84
CA ASP A 57 -4.75 14.19 -11.18
C ASP A 57 -5.30 15.13 -10.12
N ALA A 58 -6.45 14.79 -9.54
CA ALA A 58 -7.04 15.59 -8.46
C ALA A 58 -6.11 15.67 -7.23
N VAL A 59 -5.47 14.56 -6.85
CA VAL A 59 -4.50 14.56 -5.74
C VAL A 59 -3.23 15.31 -6.12
N VAL A 60 -2.74 15.18 -7.36
CA VAL A 60 -1.58 15.97 -7.83
C VAL A 60 -1.88 17.47 -7.76
N ALA A 61 -3.07 17.90 -8.18
CA ALA A 61 -3.47 19.31 -8.09
C ALA A 61 -3.52 19.78 -6.62
N GLU A 62 -4.09 18.99 -5.72
CA GLU A 62 -4.10 19.27 -4.28
C GLU A 62 -2.68 19.43 -3.71
N LEU A 63 -1.75 18.52 -4.05
CA LEU A 63 -0.37 18.60 -3.60
C LEU A 63 0.37 19.80 -4.18
N ALA A 64 0.07 20.19 -5.43
CA ALA A 64 0.63 21.40 -6.06
C ALA A 64 0.17 22.68 -5.36
N GLU A 65 -1.09 22.76 -4.92
CA GLU A 65 -1.59 23.89 -4.10
C GLU A 65 -0.86 23.99 -2.75
N MET A 66 -0.34 22.87 -2.22
CA MET A 66 0.49 22.83 -1.02
C MET A 66 1.97 23.17 -1.30
N GLY A 67 2.34 23.43 -2.55
CA GLY A 67 3.71 23.69 -2.98
C GLY A 67 4.60 22.43 -3.07
N CYS A 68 3.99 21.25 -3.21
CA CYS A 68 4.69 19.96 -3.26
C CYS A 68 4.86 19.46 -4.70
N GLU A 69 5.95 18.75 -4.98
CA GLU A 69 6.21 18.13 -6.28
C GLU A 69 5.50 16.77 -6.38
N ALA A 70 4.55 16.65 -7.33
CA ALA A 70 3.87 15.39 -7.59
C ALA A 70 3.55 15.22 -9.07
N VAL A 71 3.48 13.96 -9.52
CA VAL A 71 3.06 13.57 -10.87
C VAL A 71 2.04 12.43 -10.81
N ALA A 72 1.12 12.41 -11.77
CA ALA A 72 0.09 11.37 -11.86
C ALA A 72 0.52 10.23 -12.79
N ASN A 73 0.06 9.02 -12.47
CA ASN A 73 0.08 7.86 -13.35
C ASN A 73 -1.26 7.13 -13.23
N LYS A 74 -1.90 6.78 -14.35
CA LYS A 74 -3.22 6.14 -14.40
C LYS A 74 -3.17 4.67 -14.85
N ALA A 75 -2.00 4.06 -14.89
CA ALA A 75 -1.85 2.68 -15.32
C ALA A 75 -2.39 1.70 -14.26
N SER A 76 -2.84 0.54 -14.73
CA SER A 76 -3.30 -0.55 -13.87
C SER A 76 -2.12 -1.30 -13.26
N VAL A 77 -2.16 -1.54 -11.95
CA VAL A 77 -1.18 -2.40 -11.27
C VAL A 77 -1.29 -3.86 -11.69
N SER A 78 -2.45 -4.30 -12.16
CA SER A 78 -2.70 -5.70 -12.56
C SER A 78 -2.20 -6.05 -13.97
N ASP A 79 -1.72 -5.06 -14.70
CA ASP A 79 -1.07 -5.22 -16.00
C ASP A 79 0.45 -5.08 -15.84
N PRO A 80 1.27 -6.04 -16.31
CA PRO A 80 2.72 -5.95 -16.19
C PRO A 80 3.34 -4.70 -16.83
N GLU A 81 2.86 -4.30 -18.04
CA GLU A 81 3.34 -3.07 -18.70
C GLU A 81 2.89 -1.82 -17.94
N GLY A 82 1.67 -1.85 -17.39
CA GLY A 82 1.17 -0.81 -16.51
C GLY A 82 2.02 -0.66 -15.25
N ALA A 83 2.41 -1.76 -14.64
CA ALA A 83 3.29 -1.77 -13.46
C ALA A 83 4.68 -1.18 -13.77
N GLU A 84 5.26 -1.50 -14.91
CA GLU A 84 6.51 -0.90 -15.39
C GLU A 84 6.35 0.60 -15.63
N SER A 85 5.26 1.03 -16.28
CA SER A 85 4.94 2.44 -16.51
C SER A 85 4.83 3.24 -15.21
N ILE A 86 4.26 2.67 -14.15
CA ILE A 86 4.17 3.34 -12.84
C ILE A 86 5.56 3.70 -12.31
N ILE A 87 6.50 2.78 -12.36
CA ILE A 87 7.87 3.01 -11.88
C ILE A 87 8.65 3.92 -12.84
N GLN A 88 8.48 3.73 -14.16
CA GLN A 88 9.12 4.57 -15.16
C GLN A 88 8.71 6.04 -14.99
N THR A 89 7.46 6.33 -14.61
CA THR A 89 7.02 7.70 -14.28
C THR A 89 7.88 8.34 -13.19
N ALA A 90 8.27 7.59 -12.15
CA ALA A 90 9.15 8.10 -11.11
C ALA A 90 10.58 8.36 -11.63
N ILE A 91 11.09 7.46 -12.47
CA ILE A 91 12.42 7.59 -13.06
C ILE A 91 12.48 8.78 -14.03
N ASP A 92 11.48 8.95 -14.89
CA ASP A 92 11.41 10.03 -15.87
C ASP A 92 11.25 11.40 -15.21
N ALA A 93 10.39 11.50 -14.17
CA ALA A 93 10.13 12.76 -13.51
C ALA A 93 11.22 13.16 -12.49
N PHE A 94 11.79 12.19 -11.77
CA PHE A 94 12.62 12.47 -10.60
C PHE A 94 13.96 11.73 -10.58
N GLY A 95 14.26 10.88 -11.56
CA GLY A 95 15.53 10.19 -11.73
C GLY A 95 15.78 8.99 -10.80
N ARG A 96 14.86 8.68 -9.88
CA ARG A 96 15.03 7.64 -8.87
C ARG A 96 13.71 7.15 -8.27
N ILE A 97 13.76 6.09 -7.48
CA ILE A 97 12.68 5.65 -6.60
C ILE A 97 13.26 5.20 -5.25
N ASP A 98 12.86 5.84 -4.17
CA ASP A 98 13.31 5.51 -2.81
C ASP A 98 12.29 4.67 -2.04
N ILE A 99 11.01 4.97 -2.22
CA ILE A 99 9.92 4.39 -1.44
C ILE A 99 8.81 3.93 -2.37
N LEU A 100 8.33 2.71 -2.15
CA LEU A 100 7.16 2.14 -2.82
C LEU A 100 6.12 1.72 -1.79
N VAL A 101 4.92 2.31 -1.87
CA VAL A 101 3.76 1.92 -1.08
C VAL A 101 2.74 1.24 -1.99
N ASN A 102 2.70 -0.08 -1.94
CA ASN A 102 1.70 -0.89 -2.63
C ASN A 102 0.39 -0.87 -1.83
N ASN A 103 -0.52 0.02 -2.22
CA ASN A 103 -1.79 0.22 -1.52
C ASN A 103 -3.02 -0.05 -2.42
N ALA A 104 -2.88 -0.09 -3.74
CA ALA A 104 -3.98 -0.38 -4.66
C ALA A 104 -4.75 -1.66 -4.30
N GLY A 105 -6.07 -1.62 -4.45
CA GLY A 105 -6.90 -2.76 -4.13
C GLY A 105 -8.38 -2.56 -4.41
N ILE A 106 -9.09 -3.68 -4.51
CA ILE A 106 -10.53 -3.78 -4.80
C ILE A 106 -11.20 -4.76 -3.83
N LEU A 107 -12.53 -4.75 -3.78
CA LEU A 107 -13.33 -5.76 -3.07
C LEU A 107 -14.35 -6.44 -3.99
N ARG A 108 -14.40 -7.75 -3.91
CA ARG A 108 -15.41 -8.64 -4.52
C ARG A 108 -15.85 -9.68 -3.50
N ASP A 109 -16.51 -9.17 -2.44
CA ASP A 109 -16.88 -9.99 -1.27
C ASP A 109 -18.09 -10.87 -1.59
N ARG A 110 -17.94 -12.17 -1.37
CA ARG A 110 -18.98 -13.20 -1.47
C ARG A 110 -18.62 -14.36 -0.56
N SER A 111 -19.63 -15.03 0.02
CA SER A 111 -19.36 -16.31 0.69
C SER A 111 -18.70 -17.27 -0.31
N PHE A 112 -17.78 -18.12 0.15
CA PHE A 112 -16.97 -18.97 -0.72
C PHE A 112 -17.81 -19.82 -1.68
N LYS A 113 -18.97 -20.33 -1.21
CA LYS A 113 -19.93 -21.06 -2.04
C LYS A 113 -20.50 -20.24 -3.22
N LYS A 114 -20.61 -18.91 -3.07
CA LYS A 114 -21.22 -18.02 -4.07
C LYS A 114 -20.17 -17.22 -4.86
N MET A 115 -18.91 -17.32 -4.48
CA MET A 115 -17.80 -16.61 -5.14
C MET A 115 -17.60 -17.19 -6.53
N THR A 116 -17.52 -16.32 -7.54
CA THR A 116 -17.16 -16.74 -8.90
C THR A 116 -15.64 -16.84 -9.03
N LEU A 117 -15.16 -17.68 -9.95
CA LEU A 117 -13.72 -17.75 -10.25
C LEU A 117 -13.21 -16.41 -10.80
N ALA A 118 -14.03 -15.70 -11.58
CA ALA A 118 -13.68 -14.37 -12.08
C ALA A 118 -13.45 -13.35 -10.94
N ASP A 119 -14.30 -13.34 -9.88
CA ASP A 119 -14.09 -12.49 -8.71
C ASP A 119 -12.86 -12.93 -7.90
N TRP A 120 -12.59 -14.23 -7.83
CA TRP A 120 -11.39 -14.78 -7.22
C TRP A 120 -10.14 -14.29 -7.95
N ASP A 121 -10.07 -14.55 -9.26
CA ASP A 121 -8.91 -14.23 -10.08
C ASP A 121 -8.63 -12.73 -10.13
N LEU A 122 -9.67 -11.90 -10.30
CA LEU A 122 -9.51 -10.44 -10.34
C LEU A 122 -8.94 -9.88 -9.03
N VAL A 123 -9.41 -10.37 -7.88
CA VAL A 123 -8.91 -9.90 -6.57
C VAL A 123 -7.45 -10.32 -6.37
N LEU A 124 -7.07 -11.57 -6.70
CA LEU A 124 -5.69 -11.99 -6.64
C LEU A 124 -4.81 -11.21 -7.63
N GLN A 125 -5.32 -10.98 -8.84
CA GLN A 125 -4.59 -10.25 -9.89
C GLN A 125 -4.26 -8.81 -9.45
N VAL A 126 -5.23 -8.08 -8.89
CA VAL A 126 -5.00 -6.70 -8.45
C VAL A 126 -4.12 -6.66 -7.20
N HIS A 127 -4.48 -7.44 -6.17
CA HIS A 127 -3.79 -7.34 -4.88
C HIS A 127 -2.42 -8.01 -4.88
N LEU A 128 -2.35 -9.30 -5.22
CA LEU A 128 -1.12 -10.08 -5.07
C LEU A 128 -0.21 -9.94 -6.28
N SER A 129 -0.72 -10.24 -7.48
CA SER A 129 0.08 -10.15 -8.71
C SER A 129 0.48 -8.71 -9.00
N GLY A 130 -0.45 -7.75 -8.89
CA GLY A 130 -0.18 -6.33 -9.11
C GLY A 130 0.87 -5.77 -8.15
N THR A 131 0.78 -6.11 -6.86
CA THR A 131 1.84 -5.76 -5.89
C THR A 131 3.20 -6.36 -6.28
N ALA A 132 3.21 -7.62 -6.71
CA ALA A 132 4.45 -8.28 -7.15
C ALA A 132 5.02 -7.63 -8.41
N TYR A 133 4.17 -7.26 -9.39
CA TYR A 133 4.61 -6.61 -10.64
C TYR A 133 5.23 -5.24 -10.39
N VAL A 134 4.54 -4.37 -9.64
CA VAL A 134 5.05 -3.03 -9.33
C VAL A 134 6.32 -3.11 -8.48
N THR A 135 6.37 -4.01 -7.49
CA THR A 135 7.58 -4.22 -6.68
C THR A 135 8.73 -4.73 -7.53
N ARG A 136 8.48 -5.67 -8.44
CA ARG A 136 9.48 -6.20 -9.37
C ARG A 136 10.04 -5.11 -10.30
N ALA A 137 9.19 -4.22 -10.80
CA ALA A 137 9.64 -3.10 -11.63
C ALA A 137 10.54 -2.13 -10.85
N ALA A 138 10.24 -1.85 -9.57
CA ALA A 138 11.06 -0.99 -8.71
C ALA A 138 12.38 -1.65 -8.27
N TRP A 139 12.41 -2.97 -8.17
CA TRP A 139 13.48 -3.73 -7.52
C TRP A 139 14.89 -3.50 -8.11
N PRO A 140 15.10 -3.50 -9.44
CA PRO A 140 16.42 -3.21 -10.03
C PRO A 140 16.93 -1.82 -9.67
N HIS A 141 16.05 -0.82 -9.70
CA HIS A 141 16.41 0.57 -9.38
C HIS A 141 16.84 0.71 -7.93
N MET A 142 16.06 0.17 -6.99
CA MET A 142 16.37 0.19 -5.57
C MET A 142 17.68 -0.56 -5.24
N ASN A 143 17.89 -1.72 -5.87
CA ASN A 143 19.14 -2.48 -5.70
C ASN A 143 20.35 -1.74 -6.24
N ALA A 144 20.25 -1.12 -7.42
CA ALA A 144 21.34 -0.33 -8.01
C ALA A 144 21.68 0.91 -7.16
N GLN A 145 20.68 1.53 -6.53
CA GLN A 145 20.85 2.67 -5.64
C GLN A 145 21.44 2.31 -4.27
N GLY A 146 21.42 1.03 -3.87
CA GLY A 146 21.76 0.61 -2.50
C GLY A 146 20.80 1.14 -1.45
N TYR A 147 19.55 1.40 -1.84
CA TYR A 147 18.49 1.93 -0.97
C TYR A 147 17.11 1.64 -1.54
N GLY A 148 16.20 1.18 -0.69
CA GLY A 148 14.80 1.03 -1.01
C GLY A 148 13.95 0.77 0.23
N ARG A 149 12.72 1.27 0.24
CA ARG A 149 11.73 1.02 1.28
C ARG A 149 10.43 0.62 0.63
N VAL A 150 9.93 -0.56 0.97
CA VAL A 150 8.73 -1.11 0.35
C VAL A 150 7.70 -1.44 1.44
N VAL A 151 6.49 -0.95 1.27
CA VAL A 151 5.35 -1.30 2.11
C VAL A 151 4.32 -2.06 1.28
N LEU A 152 3.95 -3.25 1.74
CA LEU A 152 2.90 -4.08 1.16
C LEU A 152 1.64 -3.96 2.02
N THR A 153 0.53 -3.49 1.46
CA THR A 153 -0.71 -3.32 2.22
C THR A 153 -1.48 -4.63 2.31
N SER A 154 -1.40 -5.27 3.48
CA SER A 154 -2.20 -6.44 3.87
C SER A 154 -3.52 -6.01 4.52
N SER A 155 -4.07 -6.86 5.38
CA SER A 155 -5.32 -6.63 6.12
C SER A 155 -5.42 -7.58 7.30
N SER A 156 -6.18 -7.17 8.33
CA SER A 156 -6.64 -8.08 9.38
C SER A 156 -7.40 -9.29 8.81
N SER A 157 -8.10 -9.11 7.69
CA SER A 157 -8.79 -10.20 6.98
C SER A 157 -7.83 -11.25 6.44
N GLY A 158 -6.61 -10.86 6.03
CA GLY A 158 -5.56 -11.82 5.64
C GLY A 158 -4.98 -12.55 6.85
N ILE A 159 -4.76 -11.84 7.95
CA ILE A 159 -4.07 -12.38 9.13
C ILE A 159 -5.02 -13.27 9.97
N TYR A 160 -6.27 -12.83 10.15
CA TYR A 160 -7.21 -13.48 11.09
C TYR A 160 -8.44 -14.08 10.40
N GLY A 161 -8.63 -13.81 9.11
CA GLY A 161 -9.81 -14.18 8.36
C GLY A 161 -10.97 -13.22 8.52
N ASN A 162 -11.87 -13.19 7.52
CA ASN A 162 -13.14 -12.50 7.57
C ASN A 162 -14.16 -13.21 6.67
N PHE A 163 -15.39 -13.35 7.14
CA PHE A 163 -16.45 -14.03 6.39
C PHE A 163 -16.70 -13.34 5.04
N GLY A 164 -16.78 -14.12 3.97
CA GLY A 164 -17.06 -13.62 2.63
C GLY A 164 -15.85 -13.07 1.87
N GLN A 165 -14.65 -13.15 2.43
CA GLN A 165 -13.42 -12.59 1.86
C GLN A 165 -12.34 -13.66 1.58
N ALA A 166 -12.71 -14.82 1.06
CA ALA A 166 -11.73 -15.89 0.79
C ALA A 166 -10.66 -15.45 -0.23
N ASN A 167 -11.05 -14.80 -1.32
CA ASN A 167 -10.14 -14.23 -2.32
C ASN A 167 -9.26 -13.12 -1.72
N TYR A 168 -9.87 -12.15 -1.06
CA TYR A 168 -9.19 -11.02 -0.45
C TYR A 168 -8.25 -11.47 0.67
N GLY A 169 -8.72 -12.35 1.57
CA GLY A 169 -7.92 -12.89 2.66
C GLY A 169 -6.69 -13.66 2.16
N ALA A 170 -6.87 -14.51 1.12
CA ALA A 170 -5.77 -15.22 0.48
C ALA A 170 -4.73 -14.27 -0.12
N ALA A 171 -5.19 -13.27 -0.90
CA ALA A 171 -4.30 -12.27 -1.48
C ALA A 171 -3.55 -11.48 -0.42
N LYS A 172 -4.25 -11.04 0.64
CA LYS A 172 -3.67 -10.22 1.71
C LYS A 172 -2.72 -11.01 2.63
N MET A 173 -2.94 -12.31 2.84
CA MET A 173 -1.97 -13.18 3.51
C MET A 173 -0.76 -13.46 2.61
N GLY A 174 -0.94 -13.55 1.29
CA GLY A 174 0.15 -13.66 0.33
C GLY A 174 1.18 -12.53 0.43
N MET A 175 0.77 -11.33 0.88
CA MET A 175 1.67 -10.20 1.12
C MET A 175 2.71 -10.51 2.20
N LEU A 176 2.35 -11.27 3.23
CA LEU A 176 3.27 -11.65 4.30
C LEU A 176 4.33 -12.62 3.76
N GLY A 177 3.91 -13.59 2.93
CA GLY A 177 4.85 -14.50 2.26
C GLY A 177 5.82 -13.77 1.35
N LEU A 178 5.30 -12.85 0.52
CA LEU A 178 6.12 -12.02 -0.37
C LEU A 178 7.09 -11.15 0.42
N MET A 179 6.63 -10.46 1.47
CA MET A 179 7.47 -9.67 2.37
C MET A 179 8.61 -10.51 2.96
N ASN A 180 8.31 -11.69 3.48
CA ASN A 180 9.31 -12.54 4.14
C ASN A 180 10.48 -12.87 3.20
N VAL A 181 10.20 -13.17 1.93
CA VAL A 181 11.24 -13.46 0.94
C VAL A 181 12.00 -12.21 0.54
N LEU A 182 11.28 -11.14 0.17
CA LEU A 182 11.90 -9.90 -0.31
C LEU A 182 12.71 -9.18 0.77
N ALA A 183 12.33 -9.29 2.05
CA ALA A 183 13.11 -8.74 3.16
C ALA A 183 14.49 -9.41 3.30
N LEU A 184 14.60 -10.70 2.96
CA LEU A 184 15.87 -11.42 2.92
C LEU A 184 16.69 -11.03 1.68
N GLU A 185 16.06 -11.04 0.51
CA GLU A 185 16.74 -10.75 -0.76
C GLU A 185 17.25 -9.30 -0.85
N GLY A 186 16.49 -8.34 -0.30
CA GLY A 186 16.81 -6.92 -0.33
C GLY A 186 17.87 -6.49 0.69
N ALA A 187 18.08 -7.26 1.75
CA ALA A 187 18.88 -6.85 2.91
C ALA A 187 20.31 -6.41 2.55
N LYS A 188 20.97 -7.12 1.64
CA LYS A 188 22.36 -6.82 1.21
C LYS A 188 22.48 -5.46 0.47
N ASN A 189 21.40 -4.97 -0.11
CA ASN A 189 21.34 -3.72 -0.86
C ASN A 189 20.57 -2.64 -0.09
N ASN A 190 20.39 -2.80 1.23
CA ASN A 190 19.61 -1.87 2.07
C ASN A 190 18.18 -1.63 1.56
N VAL A 191 17.59 -2.63 0.89
CA VAL A 191 16.17 -2.62 0.54
C VAL A 191 15.40 -3.31 1.65
N ARG A 192 14.49 -2.58 2.30
CA ARG A 192 13.68 -3.07 3.42
C ARG A 192 12.23 -3.20 3.00
N VAL A 193 11.61 -4.32 3.36
CA VAL A 193 10.23 -4.64 2.97
C VAL A 193 9.41 -4.96 4.21
N ASN A 194 8.29 -4.27 4.38
CA ASN A 194 7.40 -4.43 5.52
C ASN A 194 5.95 -4.54 5.05
N THR A 195 5.09 -5.04 5.92
CA THR A 195 3.66 -5.21 5.64
C THR A 195 2.81 -4.37 6.60
N LEU A 196 1.88 -3.60 6.03
CA LEU A 196 0.87 -2.83 6.75
C LEU A 196 -0.46 -3.58 6.78
N ALA A 197 -1.08 -3.73 7.93
CA ALA A 197 -2.47 -4.16 8.06
C ALA A 197 -3.32 -3.00 8.62
N PRO A 198 -3.91 -2.17 7.74
CA PRO A 198 -4.59 -0.93 8.15
C PRO A 198 -6.03 -1.18 8.59
N ALA A 199 -6.53 -0.27 9.46
CA ALA A 199 -7.93 -0.13 9.79
C ALA A 199 -8.31 1.36 9.77
N ALA A 200 -9.12 1.79 8.78
CA ALA A 200 -9.56 3.17 8.63
C ALA A 200 -10.91 3.24 7.91
N ALA A 201 -11.67 4.30 8.17
CA ALA A 201 -12.90 4.61 7.45
C ALA A 201 -12.56 5.04 6.02
N THR A 202 -12.87 4.20 5.05
CA THR A 202 -12.60 4.41 3.62
C THR A 202 -13.81 4.00 2.80
N ARG A 203 -13.85 4.36 1.50
CA ARG A 203 -14.86 3.88 0.56
C ARG A 203 -15.02 2.35 0.60
N MET A 204 -13.92 1.62 0.77
CA MET A 204 -13.89 0.16 0.85
C MET A 204 -14.66 -0.35 2.08
N ILE A 205 -14.49 0.27 3.23
CA ILE A 205 -15.20 -0.10 4.46
C ILE A 205 -16.68 0.31 4.41
N ALA A 206 -17.01 1.40 3.71
CA ALA A 206 -18.39 1.84 3.51
C ALA A 206 -19.25 0.84 2.68
N THR A 207 -18.62 -0.07 1.91
CA THR A 207 -19.34 -1.12 1.18
C THR A 207 -19.77 -2.30 2.06
N ILE A 208 -19.30 -2.38 3.32
CA ILE A 208 -19.63 -3.47 4.24
C ILE A 208 -21.05 -3.28 4.80
N PRO A 209 -21.98 -4.23 4.61
CA PRO A 209 -23.33 -4.11 5.12
C PRO A 209 -23.38 -3.83 6.64
N GLY A 210 -24.23 -2.87 7.02
CA GLY A 210 -24.40 -2.47 8.43
C GLY A 210 -23.34 -1.49 8.96
N ARG A 211 -22.46 -0.99 8.11
CA ARG A 211 -21.54 0.10 8.45
C ARG A 211 -21.96 1.39 7.72
N GLU A 212 -22.49 2.32 8.49
CA GLU A 212 -22.78 3.68 8.00
C GLU A 212 -21.55 4.54 8.20
N ILE A 213 -20.75 4.68 7.14
CA ILE A 213 -19.55 5.51 7.12
C ILE A 213 -19.65 6.44 5.91
N ASP A 214 -19.51 7.74 6.16
CA ASP A 214 -19.24 8.71 5.08
C ASP A 214 -17.72 8.72 4.82
N PRO A 215 -17.25 8.18 3.70
CA PRO A 215 -15.82 8.13 3.40
C PRO A 215 -15.22 9.50 3.05
N GLU A 216 -16.07 10.48 2.68
CA GLU A 216 -15.63 11.85 2.40
C GLU A 216 -15.44 12.66 3.70
N ASN A 217 -16.21 12.33 4.75
CA ASN A 217 -16.10 12.92 6.07
C ASN A 217 -15.92 11.85 7.16
N PRO A 218 -14.81 11.11 7.17
CA PRO A 218 -14.60 10.01 8.10
C PRO A 218 -14.52 10.54 9.54
N PRO A 219 -15.03 9.79 10.54
CA PRO A 219 -14.83 10.14 11.92
C PRO A 219 -13.34 10.32 12.25
N GLU A 220 -13.00 11.36 13.02
CA GLU A 220 -11.60 11.66 13.42
C GLU A 220 -10.90 10.43 14.00
N THR A 221 -11.59 9.60 14.78
CA THR A 221 -11.04 8.41 15.42
C THR A 221 -10.73 7.26 14.48
N SER A 222 -11.19 7.31 13.22
CA SER A 222 -10.96 6.29 12.18
C SER A 222 -10.49 6.88 10.84
N ALA A 223 -10.07 8.15 10.85
CA ALA A 223 -9.59 8.84 9.66
C ALA A 223 -8.35 8.14 9.06
N PRO A 224 -8.24 8.03 7.72
CA PRO A 224 -7.10 7.42 7.05
C PRO A 224 -5.73 7.99 7.46
N LYS A 225 -5.66 9.29 7.75
CA LYS A 225 -4.44 9.97 8.22
C LYS A 225 -3.81 9.33 9.47
N LEU A 226 -4.61 8.68 10.33
CA LEU A 226 -4.13 8.01 11.54
C LEU A 226 -3.34 6.72 11.27
N VAL A 227 -3.34 6.23 10.03
CA VAL A 227 -2.55 5.07 9.60
C VAL A 227 -1.19 5.49 9.08
N SER A 228 -1.08 6.68 8.49
CA SER A 228 0.14 7.16 7.82
C SER A 228 1.39 7.14 8.70
N PRO A 229 1.36 7.40 10.02
CA PRO A 229 2.54 7.30 10.87
C PRO A 229 3.22 5.93 10.85
N ALA A 230 2.44 4.84 10.69
CA ALA A 230 3.01 3.50 10.54
C ALA A 230 3.77 3.35 9.21
N VAL A 231 3.23 3.90 8.12
CA VAL A 231 3.86 3.87 6.80
C VAL A 231 5.15 4.67 6.82
N LEU A 232 5.15 5.87 7.40
CA LEU A 232 6.35 6.69 7.57
C LEU A 232 7.42 5.95 8.38
N LEU A 233 7.07 5.30 9.50
CA LEU A 233 8.01 4.49 10.27
C LEU A 233 8.60 3.35 9.45
N MET A 234 7.78 2.61 8.68
CA MET A 234 8.21 1.49 7.86
C MET A 234 9.06 1.88 6.66
N THR A 235 9.15 3.19 6.35
CA THR A 235 9.92 3.73 5.22
C THR A 235 10.99 4.72 5.63
N SER A 236 11.17 4.96 6.92
CA SER A 236 12.21 5.82 7.48
C SER A 236 13.62 5.23 7.31
N GLU A 237 14.66 5.99 7.60
CA GLU A 237 16.03 5.49 7.66
C GLU A 237 16.18 4.38 8.71
N GLN A 238 15.42 4.45 9.80
CA GLN A 238 15.37 3.45 10.87
C GLN A 238 14.29 2.38 10.65
N ALA A 239 13.69 2.31 9.43
CA ALA A 239 12.64 1.35 9.14
C ALA A 239 13.01 -0.07 9.60
N PRO A 240 12.09 -0.82 10.21
CA PRO A 240 12.30 -2.25 10.41
C PRO A 240 12.38 -2.97 9.06
N ASN A 241 12.73 -4.27 9.08
CA ASN A 241 12.68 -5.13 7.92
C ASN A 241 11.96 -6.44 8.26
N GLY A 242 11.03 -6.87 7.42
CA GLY A 242 10.28 -8.12 7.62
C GLY A 242 9.28 -8.08 8.78
N VAL A 243 8.64 -6.94 9.03
CA VAL A 243 7.63 -6.81 10.09
C VAL A 243 6.24 -6.54 9.54
N VAL A 244 5.24 -7.00 10.29
CA VAL A 244 3.83 -6.69 10.04
C VAL A 244 3.36 -5.71 11.10
N ILE A 245 2.91 -4.53 10.69
CA ILE A 245 2.34 -3.51 11.59
C ILE A 245 0.85 -3.38 11.32
N ASN A 246 0.03 -3.59 12.35
CA ASN A 246 -1.36 -3.21 12.36
C ASN A 246 -1.47 -1.74 12.78
N ALA A 247 -2.23 -0.94 12.03
CA ALA A 247 -2.38 0.48 12.28
C ALA A 247 -3.82 0.93 12.07
N GLY A 248 -4.42 1.58 13.06
CA GLY A 248 -5.78 2.10 12.96
C GLY A 248 -6.20 2.87 14.21
N GLY A 249 -6.97 3.95 14.02
CA GLY A 249 -7.46 4.75 15.14
C GLY A 249 -6.35 5.29 16.05
N GLY A 250 -5.17 5.58 15.49
CA GLY A 250 -4.00 6.02 16.28
C GLY A 250 -3.34 4.92 17.12
N ARG A 251 -3.72 3.66 16.93
CA ARG A 251 -3.13 2.50 17.62
C ARG A 251 -2.26 1.71 16.67
N PHE A 252 -1.10 1.27 17.16
CA PHE A 252 -0.12 0.52 16.38
C PHE A 252 0.35 -0.70 17.16
N TYR A 253 0.38 -1.86 16.51
CA TYR A 253 0.90 -3.09 17.12
C TYR A 253 1.48 -4.02 16.06
N ARG A 254 2.44 -4.85 16.45
CA ARG A 254 3.09 -5.82 15.57
C ARG A 254 2.31 -7.13 15.58
N ALA A 255 2.05 -7.70 14.39
CA ALA A 255 1.64 -9.09 14.26
C ALA A 255 2.84 -9.98 13.96
N GLN A 256 2.85 -11.19 14.50
CA GLN A 256 3.92 -12.18 14.31
C GLN A 256 3.32 -13.57 14.19
N VAL A 257 3.98 -14.43 13.40
CA VAL A 257 3.69 -15.86 13.35
C VAL A 257 4.60 -16.56 14.38
N PHE A 258 4.02 -17.36 15.24
CA PHE A 258 4.75 -18.16 16.21
C PHE A 258 4.58 -19.65 15.91
N VAL A 259 5.57 -20.43 16.23
CA VAL A 259 5.50 -21.90 16.27
C VAL A 259 5.53 -22.36 17.72
N ASN A 260 4.77 -23.39 18.04
CA ASN A 260 4.83 -24.04 19.34
C ASN A 260 6.08 -24.92 19.44
N GLU A 261 6.39 -25.39 20.65
CA GLU A 261 7.42 -26.40 20.84
C GLU A 261 7.08 -27.67 20.03
N SER A 262 8.13 -28.30 19.48
CA SER A 262 7.96 -29.58 18.77
C SER A 262 7.60 -30.70 19.77
N VAL A 263 6.78 -31.63 19.31
CA VAL A 263 6.49 -32.85 20.02
C VAL A 263 7.11 -34.01 19.21
N ASP A 264 8.02 -34.72 19.79
CA ASP A 264 8.56 -35.95 19.18
C ASP A 264 7.55 -37.09 19.36
N LEU A 265 7.26 -37.84 18.28
CA LEU A 265 6.36 -38.98 18.25
C LEU A 265 7.17 -40.30 18.42
#